data_48967d886a5c07f9e4581fa6458808f9
#
_entry.id   48967d886a5c07f9e4581fa6458808f9
#
_cell.length_a   1.000
_cell.length_b   1.000
_cell.length_c   1.000
_cell.angle_alpha   90.00
_cell.angle_beta   90.00
_cell.angle_gamma   90.00
#
_symmetry.space_group_name_H-M   'P 1'
#
loop_
_entity.id
_entity.type
_entity.pdbx_description
1 polymer ?
#
loop_
_entity_poly.entity_id
_entity_poly.type
_entity_poly.pdbx_seq_one_letter_code
_entity_poly.pdbx_strand_id
1 'polypeptide(L)'
;MSLFDSPFNTSQEAALVTGAGNGIGRAIAQALVGEGVKTVFADIREDTVAAAIKASPRPELAMPWIGDLADPGARDALLGDAERAVGRITHFVHSAAPPRREADHVFAVSTETWQRMHAVNLDAGFHLSRELARRLIEAKQPGSFLLLTSLAAYTPRNLAHYSTAKAGLAMLVKELAKTLGRFSIRVNALAPGAIAAGGFVADPALARYIPLGRLGKAEDLAPMALAVLSNRISGYVTGAAFVVDGGLALANWFEPPALENI
;
A
#
# COMPACT_ATOMS: atom_id res chain seq x y z
N MET A 1 -0.48 -28.52 9.07
CA MET A 1 -0.83 -27.46 8.12
C MET A 1 0.44 -27.10 7.40
N SER A 2 0.50 -27.32 6.07
CA SER A 2 1.72 -27.14 5.28
C SER A 2 2.09 -25.65 5.17
N LEU A 3 3.38 -25.32 5.19
CA LEU A 3 3.89 -23.99 4.88
C LEU A 3 3.65 -23.60 3.39
N PHE A 4 3.26 -24.58 2.57
CA PHE A 4 3.04 -24.45 1.13
C PHE A 4 1.57 -24.21 0.76
N ASP A 5 0.62 -24.25 1.72
CA ASP A 5 -0.76 -23.89 1.45
C ASP A 5 -0.89 -22.36 1.39
N SER A 6 -1.79 -21.86 0.52
CA SER A 6 -2.05 -20.41 0.46
C SER A 6 -2.36 -19.85 1.85
N PRO A 7 -1.79 -18.70 2.22
CA PRO A 7 -2.05 -18.05 3.49
C PRO A 7 -3.46 -17.43 3.60
N PHE A 8 -4.28 -17.58 2.56
CA PHE A 8 -5.62 -16.99 2.45
C PHE A 8 -6.71 -18.05 2.31
N ASN A 9 -7.90 -17.74 2.82
CA ASN A 9 -9.11 -18.51 2.56
C ASN A 9 -9.79 -17.97 1.31
N THR A 10 -9.34 -18.42 0.14
CA THR A 10 -9.73 -17.88 -1.17
C THR A 10 -11.20 -18.05 -1.53
N SER A 11 -11.95 -18.89 -0.82
CA SER A 11 -13.40 -19.04 -1.00
C SER A 11 -14.23 -17.96 -0.28
N GLN A 12 -13.62 -17.25 0.68
CA GLN A 12 -14.31 -16.29 1.54
C GLN A 12 -13.65 -14.89 1.56
N GLU A 13 -12.46 -14.78 1.01
CA GLU A 13 -11.64 -13.57 1.06
C GLU A 13 -11.53 -12.94 -0.33
N ALA A 14 -11.78 -11.63 -0.39
CA ALA A 14 -11.55 -10.82 -1.57
C ALA A 14 -10.82 -9.53 -1.18
N ALA A 15 -10.10 -8.96 -2.13
CA ALA A 15 -9.26 -7.80 -1.90
C ALA A 15 -9.62 -6.61 -2.79
N LEU A 16 -9.40 -5.41 -2.25
CA LEU A 16 -9.35 -4.16 -2.99
C LEU A 16 -7.95 -3.57 -2.86
N VAL A 17 -7.31 -3.29 -3.99
CA VAL A 17 -6.01 -2.61 -4.04
C VAL A 17 -6.15 -1.32 -4.84
N THR A 18 -5.90 -0.17 -4.21
CA THR A 18 -5.86 1.13 -4.88
C THR A 18 -4.44 1.43 -5.37
N GLY A 19 -4.30 2.14 -6.50
CA GLY A 19 -3.01 2.34 -7.16
C GLY A 19 -2.46 1.05 -7.78
N ALA A 20 -3.35 0.15 -8.21
CA ALA A 20 -2.99 -1.19 -8.68
C ALA A 20 -2.55 -1.24 -10.15
N GLY A 21 -2.64 -0.13 -10.88
CA GLY A 21 -2.17 -0.06 -12.28
C GLY A 21 -0.65 -0.07 -12.40
N ASN A 22 0.09 0.32 -11.37
CA ASN A 22 1.54 0.46 -11.46
C ASN A 22 2.24 0.23 -10.11
N GLY A 23 3.57 0.05 -10.15
CA GLY A 23 4.45 0.08 -8.99
C GLY A 23 4.09 -0.94 -7.91
N ILE A 24 4.14 -0.51 -6.65
CA ILE A 24 3.95 -1.36 -5.47
C ILE A 24 2.52 -1.91 -5.42
N GLY A 25 1.51 -1.07 -5.70
CA GLY A 25 0.11 -1.51 -5.71
C GLY A 25 -0.13 -2.63 -6.71
N ARG A 26 0.43 -2.52 -7.93
CA ARG A 26 0.38 -3.58 -8.94
C ARG A 26 1.01 -4.88 -8.44
N ALA A 27 2.23 -4.80 -7.89
CA ALA A 27 2.93 -5.99 -7.41
C ALA A 27 2.16 -6.71 -6.30
N ILE A 28 1.56 -5.97 -5.36
CA ILE A 28 0.73 -6.55 -4.29
C ILE A 28 -0.56 -7.15 -4.86
N ALA A 29 -1.25 -6.47 -5.77
CA ALA A 29 -2.49 -6.97 -6.38
C ALA A 29 -2.23 -8.25 -7.19
N GLN A 30 -1.15 -8.28 -7.98
CA GLN A 30 -0.72 -9.46 -8.71
C GLN A 30 -0.35 -10.63 -7.79
N ALA A 31 0.29 -10.36 -6.66
CA ALA A 31 0.61 -11.38 -5.68
C ALA A 31 -0.66 -11.97 -5.02
N LEU A 32 -1.65 -11.13 -4.69
CA LEU A 32 -2.94 -11.58 -4.15
C LEU A 32 -3.68 -12.52 -5.10
N VAL A 33 -3.80 -12.15 -6.39
CA VAL A 33 -4.43 -13.05 -7.36
C VAL A 33 -3.61 -14.31 -7.60
N GLY A 34 -2.28 -14.24 -7.49
CA GLY A 34 -1.40 -15.41 -7.50
C GLY A 34 -1.74 -16.42 -6.40
N GLU A 35 -2.06 -15.92 -5.21
CA GLU A 35 -2.54 -16.70 -4.07
C GLU A 35 -4.00 -17.16 -4.20
N GLY A 36 -4.70 -16.78 -5.27
CA GLY A 36 -6.09 -17.17 -5.53
C GLY A 36 -7.14 -16.22 -4.94
N VAL A 37 -6.75 -15.06 -4.44
CA VAL A 37 -7.68 -14.06 -3.89
C VAL A 37 -8.27 -13.24 -5.03
N LYS A 38 -9.60 -13.19 -5.16
CA LYS A 38 -10.28 -12.28 -6.08
C LYS A 38 -9.95 -10.84 -5.70
N THR A 39 -9.39 -10.07 -6.63
CA THR A 39 -8.86 -8.74 -6.32
C THR A 39 -9.33 -7.68 -7.29
N VAL A 40 -9.85 -6.57 -6.76
CA VAL A 40 -10.15 -5.37 -7.53
C VAL A 40 -8.88 -4.53 -7.67
N PHE A 41 -8.51 -4.25 -8.91
CA PHE A 41 -7.39 -3.40 -9.32
C PHE A 41 -7.95 -2.00 -9.58
N ALA A 42 -7.89 -1.13 -8.57
CA ALA A 42 -8.40 0.24 -8.67
C ALA A 42 -7.27 1.23 -8.99
N ASP A 43 -7.43 2.00 -10.05
CA ASP A 43 -6.48 3.06 -10.47
C ASP A 43 -7.21 4.13 -11.28
N ILE A 44 -6.56 5.27 -11.51
CA ILE A 44 -7.06 6.34 -12.36
C ILE A 44 -6.81 6.06 -13.87
N ARG A 45 -5.86 5.18 -14.20
CA ARG A 45 -5.44 4.93 -15.59
C ARG A 45 -5.86 3.54 -16.05
N GLU A 46 -6.80 3.52 -17.00
CA GLU A 46 -7.35 2.29 -17.57
C GLU A 46 -6.29 1.43 -18.29
N ASP A 47 -5.42 2.06 -19.06
CA ASP A 47 -4.37 1.37 -19.83
C ASP A 47 -3.41 0.57 -18.93
N THR A 48 -3.01 1.17 -17.80
CA THR A 48 -2.12 0.51 -16.84
C THR A 48 -2.81 -0.58 -16.06
N VAL A 49 -4.09 -0.42 -15.70
CA VAL A 49 -4.89 -1.47 -15.06
C VAL A 49 -5.05 -2.65 -15.98
N ALA A 50 -5.42 -2.43 -17.25
CA ALA A 50 -5.55 -3.50 -18.25
C ALA A 50 -4.24 -4.26 -18.45
N ALA A 51 -3.11 -3.54 -18.54
CA ALA A 51 -1.79 -4.15 -18.65
C ALA A 51 -1.41 -4.95 -17.40
N ALA A 52 -1.69 -4.42 -16.20
CA ALA A 52 -1.42 -5.08 -14.93
C ALA A 52 -2.22 -6.39 -14.78
N ILE A 53 -3.51 -6.38 -15.14
CA ILE A 53 -4.38 -7.56 -15.13
C ILE A 53 -3.88 -8.60 -16.13
N LYS A 54 -3.59 -8.20 -17.37
CA LYS A 54 -3.08 -9.11 -18.42
C LYS A 54 -1.79 -9.81 -17.99
N ALA A 55 -0.92 -9.11 -17.26
CA ALA A 55 0.35 -9.64 -16.77
C ALA A 55 0.23 -10.39 -15.42
N SER A 56 -0.97 -10.52 -14.85
CA SER A 56 -1.19 -11.21 -13.59
C SER A 56 -1.08 -12.73 -13.75
N PRO A 57 -0.64 -13.44 -12.69
CA PRO A 57 -0.56 -14.92 -12.72
C PRO A 57 -1.92 -15.60 -12.94
N ARG A 58 -3.00 -14.98 -12.49
CA ARG A 58 -4.38 -15.48 -12.58
C ARG A 58 -5.32 -14.32 -12.94
N PRO A 59 -5.29 -13.86 -14.22
CA PRO A 59 -6.02 -12.67 -14.65
C PRO A 59 -7.54 -12.79 -14.49
N GLU A 60 -8.08 -14.01 -14.47
CA GLU A 60 -9.50 -14.30 -14.25
C GLU A 60 -9.99 -13.92 -12.83
N LEU A 61 -9.09 -13.73 -11.88
CA LEU A 61 -9.39 -13.29 -10.51
C LEU A 61 -9.22 -11.78 -10.32
N ALA A 62 -8.76 -11.06 -11.34
CA ALA A 62 -8.47 -9.63 -11.29
C ALA A 62 -9.60 -8.84 -11.97
N MET A 63 -10.20 -7.89 -11.24
CA MET A 63 -11.29 -7.04 -11.72
C MET A 63 -10.85 -5.59 -11.80
N PRO A 64 -11.02 -4.90 -12.95
CA PRO A 64 -10.65 -3.49 -13.07
C PRO A 64 -11.68 -2.58 -12.38
N TRP A 65 -11.19 -1.48 -11.82
CA TRP A 65 -12.00 -0.32 -11.48
C TRP A 65 -11.22 0.95 -11.81
N ILE A 66 -11.86 1.90 -12.51
CA ILE A 66 -11.21 3.12 -13.01
C ILE A 66 -11.90 4.33 -12.39
N GLY A 67 -11.14 5.16 -11.70
CA GLY A 67 -11.64 6.39 -11.08
C GLY A 67 -10.58 7.18 -10.34
N ASP A 68 -10.86 8.47 -10.13
CA ASP A 68 -9.97 9.37 -9.39
C ASP A 68 -10.36 9.41 -7.91
N LEU A 69 -9.49 8.90 -7.06
CA LEU A 69 -9.71 8.90 -5.61
C LEU A 69 -9.60 10.28 -4.95
N ALA A 70 -9.21 11.34 -5.68
CA ALA A 70 -9.37 12.71 -5.20
C ALA A 70 -10.86 13.13 -5.20
N ASP A 71 -11.68 12.54 -6.06
CA ASP A 71 -13.12 12.77 -6.12
C ASP A 71 -13.88 11.98 -5.03
N PRO A 72 -14.64 12.64 -4.13
CA PRO A 72 -15.48 11.97 -3.15
C PRO A 72 -16.51 11.01 -3.77
N GLY A 73 -17.14 11.39 -4.89
CA GLY A 73 -18.16 10.56 -5.56
C GLY A 73 -17.54 9.26 -6.11
N ALA A 74 -16.33 9.32 -6.64
CA ALA A 74 -15.60 8.13 -7.08
C ALA A 74 -15.28 7.19 -5.91
N ARG A 75 -14.90 7.74 -4.74
CA ARG A 75 -14.67 6.94 -3.52
C ARG A 75 -15.93 6.23 -3.03
N ASP A 76 -17.08 6.92 -3.08
CA ASP A 76 -18.37 6.35 -2.68
C ASP A 76 -18.81 5.22 -3.63
N ALA A 77 -18.58 5.38 -4.94
CA ALA A 77 -18.92 4.37 -5.94
C ALA A 77 -18.02 3.13 -5.85
N LEU A 78 -16.71 3.31 -5.63
CA LEU A 78 -15.71 2.24 -5.65
C LEU A 78 -16.10 1.02 -4.83
N LEU A 79 -16.53 1.22 -3.59
CA LEU A 79 -16.78 0.08 -2.69
C LEU A 79 -18.01 -0.74 -3.10
N GLY A 80 -19.04 -0.07 -3.59
CA GLY A 80 -20.22 -0.75 -4.13
C GLY A 80 -19.88 -1.54 -5.39
N ASP A 81 -19.13 -0.95 -6.31
CA ASP A 81 -18.69 -1.58 -7.55
C ASP A 81 -17.76 -2.77 -7.27
N ALA A 82 -16.80 -2.59 -6.38
CA ALA A 82 -15.87 -3.62 -5.99
C ALA A 82 -16.58 -4.85 -5.39
N GLU A 83 -17.50 -4.66 -4.44
CA GLU A 83 -18.23 -5.77 -3.83
C GLU A 83 -19.20 -6.46 -4.80
N ARG A 84 -19.73 -5.74 -5.80
CA ARG A 84 -20.51 -6.38 -6.87
C ARG A 84 -19.66 -7.28 -7.76
N ALA A 85 -18.39 -6.90 -7.97
CA ALA A 85 -17.48 -7.62 -8.86
C ALA A 85 -16.87 -8.88 -8.21
N VAL A 86 -16.42 -8.79 -6.95
CA VAL A 86 -15.64 -9.87 -6.31
C VAL A 86 -16.28 -10.44 -5.04
N GLY A 87 -17.39 -9.90 -4.60
CA GLY A 87 -18.01 -10.23 -3.32
C GLY A 87 -17.47 -9.34 -2.18
N ARG A 88 -17.69 -9.77 -0.94
CA ARG A 88 -17.29 -9.00 0.26
C ARG A 88 -15.79 -8.76 0.31
N ILE A 89 -15.39 -7.49 0.36
CA ILE A 89 -13.99 -7.10 0.52
C ILE A 89 -13.57 -7.29 1.99
N THR A 90 -12.65 -8.22 2.22
CA THR A 90 -12.05 -8.49 3.54
C THR A 90 -10.62 -7.98 3.66
N HIS A 91 -9.94 -7.78 2.54
CA HIS A 91 -8.59 -7.23 2.48
C HIS A 91 -8.56 -5.91 1.73
N PHE A 92 -7.96 -4.91 2.33
CA PHE A 92 -7.82 -3.60 1.70
C PHE A 92 -6.36 -3.15 1.69
N VAL A 93 -5.88 -2.77 0.50
CA VAL A 93 -4.54 -2.18 0.32
C VAL A 93 -4.70 -0.79 -0.26
N HIS A 94 -4.31 0.24 0.52
CA HIS A 94 -4.27 1.60 0.03
C HIS A 94 -2.86 1.97 -0.41
N SER A 95 -2.62 1.90 -1.73
CA SER A 95 -1.32 2.23 -2.35
C SER A 95 -1.38 3.40 -3.33
N ALA A 96 -2.58 3.92 -3.63
CA ALA A 96 -2.74 5.07 -4.51
C ALA A 96 -2.00 6.30 -3.96
N ALA A 97 -1.27 6.97 -4.82
CA ALA A 97 -0.58 8.22 -4.54
C ALA A 97 -0.42 9.03 -5.83
N PRO A 98 -0.61 10.35 -5.81
CA PRO A 98 -0.29 11.19 -6.96
C PRO A 98 1.22 11.16 -7.26
N PRO A 99 1.62 11.45 -8.50
CA PRO A 99 3.02 11.68 -8.83
C PRO A 99 3.61 12.77 -7.93
N ARG A 100 4.87 12.62 -7.56
CA ARG A 100 5.65 13.63 -6.84
C ARG A 100 6.87 14.00 -7.64
N ARG A 101 7.28 15.27 -7.56
CA ARG A 101 8.48 15.79 -8.20
C ARG A 101 9.43 16.30 -7.15
N GLU A 102 10.73 16.07 -7.30
CA GLU A 102 11.74 16.57 -6.37
C GLU A 102 11.79 18.12 -6.33
N ALA A 103 11.29 18.77 -7.38
CA ALA A 103 11.14 20.23 -7.43
C ALA A 103 10.01 20.78 -6.52
N ASP A 104 9.08 19.94 -6.04
CA ASP A 104 7.93 20.36 -5.22
C ASP A 104 8.34 20.56 -3.74
N HIS A 105 9.44 21.31 -3.50
CA HIS A 105 9.88 21.69 -2.15
C HIS A 105 8.94 22.74 -1.53
N VAL A 106 9.11 23.03 -0.24
CA VAL A 106 8.17 23.83 0.57
C VAL A 106 7.82 25.21 -0.02
N PHE A 107 8.72 25.84 -0.78
CA PHE A 107 8.47 27.15 -1.43
C PHE A 107 7.95 27.04 -2.86
N ALA A 108 7.97 25.85 -3.46
CA ALA A 108 7.59 25.64 -4.87
C ALA A 108 6.30 24.83 -5.05
N VAL A 109 5.89 24.05 -4.05
CA VAL A 109 4.66 23.24 -4.11
C VAL A 109 3.44 24.15 -4.21
N SER A 110 2.59 23.92 -5.23
CA SER A 110 1.33 24.67 -5.35
C SER A 110 0.27 24.17 -4.35
N THR A 111 -0.73 25.01 -4.09
CA THR A 111 -1.87 24.64 -3.24
C THR A 111 -2.62 23.44 -3.82
N GLU A 112 -2.78 23.37 -5.13
CA GLU A 112 -3.47 22.27 -5.82
C GLU A 112 -2.71 20.95 -5.64
N THR A 113 -1.38 20.99 -5.82
CA THR A 113 -0.50 19.81 -5.59
C THR A 113 -0.58 19.35 -4.14
N TRP A 114 -0.55 20.29 -3.18
CA TRP A 114 -0.73 20.01 -1.75
C TRP A 114 -2.07 19.32 -1.47
N GLN A 115 -3.17 19.94 -1.93
CA GLN A 115 -4.52 19.42 -1.71
C GLN A 115 -4.71 18.04 -2.34
N ARG A 116 -4.26 17.87 -3.59
CA ARG A 116 -4.36 16.59 -4.29
C ARG A 116 -3.56 15.48 -3.59
N MET A 117 -2.37 15.81 -3.09
CA MET A 117 -1.55 14.86 -2.35
C MET A 117 -2.25 14.35 -1.09
N HIS A 118 -2.90 15.25 -0.33
CA HIS A 118 -3.67 14.87 0.85
C HIS A 118 -4.96 14.13 0.48
N ALA A 119 -5.70 14.62 -0.52
CA ALA A 119 -6.95 14.00 -0.95
C ALA A 119 -6.79 12.51 -1.34
N VAL A 120 -5.73 12.18 -2.09
CA VAL A 120 -5.49 10.80 -2.53
C VAL A 120 -4.82 9.94 -1.46
N ASN A 121 -3.77 10.46 -0.77
CA ASN A 121 -3.04 9.63 0.19
C ASN A 121 -3.78 9.47 1.53
N LEU A 122 -4.34 10.56 2.06
CA LEU A 122 -4.88 10.58 3.42
C LEU A 122 -6.39 10.47 3.43
N ASP A 123 -7.10 11.39 2.73
CA ASP A 123 -8.55 11.42 2.80
C ASP A 123 -9.19 10.18 2.18
N ALA A 124 -8.68 9.71 1.02
CA ALA A 124 -9.16 8.47 0.43
C ALA A 124 -8.83 7.25 1.32
N GLY A 125 -7.64 7.20 1.91
CA GLY A 125 -7.27 6.15 2.86
C GLY A 125 -8.21 6.09 4.05
N PHE A 126 -8.53 7.24 4.65
CA PHE A 126 -9.49 7.34 5.75
C PHE A 126 -10.89 6.93 5.32
N HIS A 127 -11.41 7.53 4.25
CA HIS A 127 -12.79 7.31 3.78
C HIS A 127 -13.04 5.83 3.44
N LEU A 128 -12.18 5.24 2.62
CA LEU A 128 -12.31 3.85 2.20
C LEU A 128 -12.16 2.87 3.38
N SER A 129 -11.20 3.12 4.28
CA SER A 129 -11.03 2.29 5.48
C SER A 129 -12.25 2.34 6.39
N ARG A 130 -12.82 3.53 6.61
CA ARG A 130 -14.02 3.72 7.44
C ARG A 130 -15.23 3.00 6.87
N GLU A 131 -15.50 3.17 5.57
CA GLU A 131 -16.68 2.59 4.94
C GLU A 131 -16.57 1.06 4.81
N LEU A 132 -15.38 0.53 4.48
CA LEU A 132 -15.13 -0.91 4.50
C LEU A 132 -15.29 -1.50 5.90
N ALA A 133 -14.74 -0.83 6.92
CA ALA A 133 -14.88 -1.29 8.30
C ALA A 133 -16.35 -1.34 8.72
N ARG A 134 -17.17 -0.32 8.37
CA ARG A 134 -18.60 -0.32 8.64
C ARG A 134 -19.29 -1.55 8.05
N ARG A 135 -19.05 -1.84 6.77
CA ARG A 135 -19.61 -2.99 6.06
C ARG A 135 -19.21 -4.34 6.69
N LEU A 136 -17.95 -4.45 7.10
CA LEU A 136 -17.44 -5.66 7.77
C LEU A 136 -18.06 -5.85 9.17
N ILE A 137 -18.21 -4.77 9.94
CA ILE A 137 -18.83 -4.79 11.27
C ILE A 137 -20.31 -5.22 11.15
N GLU A 138 -21.05 -4.63 10.23
CA GLU A 138 -22.46 -4.99 9.96
C GLU A 138 -22.60 -6.48 9.56
N ALA A 139 -21.67 -6.97 8.77
CA ALA A 139 -21.61 -8.37 8.33
C ALA A 139 -21.00 -9.32 9.36
N LYS A 140 -20.49 -8.83 10.48
CA LYS A 140 -19.74 -9.61 11.50
C LYS A 140 -18.57 -10.40 10.89
N GLN A 141 -17.87 -9.81 9.94
CA GLN A 141 -16.74 -10.41 9.23
C GLN A 141 -15.42 -9.76 9.68
N PRO A 142 -14.35 -10.55 9.84
CA PRO A 142 -13.02 -10.02 10.10
C PRO A 142 -12.47 -9.30 8.86
N GLY A 143 -11.46 -8.48 9.05
CA GLY A 143 -10.77 -7.78 7.96
C GLY A 143 -9.30 -7.52 8.23
N SER A 144 -8.56 -7.23 7.16
CA SER A 144 -7.16 -6.84 7.25
C SER A 144 -6.83 -5.74 6.25
N PHE A 145 -6.46 -4.56 6.77
CA PHE A 145 -6.15 -3.37 5.99
C PHE A 145 -4.66 -3.07 6.04
N LEU A 146 -4.07 -2.75 4.90
CA LEU A 146 -2.67 -2.38 4.74
C LEU A 146 -2.58 -1.03 4.03
N LEU A 147 -2.07 -0.01 4.73
CA LEU A 147 -1.91 1.32 4.17
C LEU A 147 -0.44 1.58 3.85
N LEU A 148 -0.15 1.92 2.58
CA LEU A 148 1.21 2.19 2.13
C LEU A 148 1.65 3.58 2.60
N THR A 149 2.45 3.61 3.66
CA THR A 149 3.10 4.81 4.16
C THR A 149 4.41 5.06 3.41
N SER A 150 5.45 5.47 4.05
CA SER A 150 6.80 5.69 3.48
C SER A 150 7.77 5.96 4.63
N LEU A 151 9.07 5.82 4.41
CA LEU A 151 10.08 6.41 5.30
C LEU A 151 9.86 7.92 5.47
N ALA A 152 9.32 8.61 4.46
CA ALA A 152 8.99 10.02 4.53
C ALA A 152 7.91 10.37 5.58
N ALA A 153 7.20 9.38 6.14
CA ALA A 153 6.31 9.59 7.28
C ALA A 153 7.06 9.82 8.60
N TYR A 154 8.32 9.42 8.66
CA TYR A 154 9.14 9.42 9.89
C TYR A 154 10.39 10.30 9.76
N THR A 155 10.86 10.52 8.54
CA THR A 155 12.09 11.29 8.24
C THR A 155 11.82 12.29 7.12
N PRO A 156 12.18 13.58 7.26
CA PRO A 156 11.94 14.60 6.25
C PRO A 156 12.66 14.28 4.93
N ARG A 157 11.98 14.57 3.79
CA ARG A 157 12.51 14.38 2.44
C ARG A 157 12.46 15.62 1.56
N ASN A 158 12.33 16.81 2.16
CA ASN A 158 12.11 18.08 1.45
C ASN A 158 10.85 18.13 0.57
N LEU A 159 9.92 17.19 0.76
CA LEU A 159 8.64 17.08 0.07
C LEU A 159 7.51 17.22 1.10
N ALA A 160 7.25 18.45 1.56
CA ALA A 160 6.35 18.71 2.67
C ALA A 160 4.94 18.13 2.45
N HIS A 161 4.37 18.30 1.26
CA HIS A 161 3.04 17.79 0.89
C HIS A 161 2.95 16.26 0.97
N TYR A 162 4.01 15.55 0.57
CA TYR A 162 4.06 14.10 0.60
C TYR A 162 4.33 13.57 2.03
N SER A 163 5.33 14.13 2.70
CA SER A 163 5.73 13.69 4.05
C SER A 163 4.61 13.88 5.05
N THR A 164 3.91 15.03 5.02
CA THR A 164 2.77 15.28 5.93
C THR A 164 1.59 14.35 5.65
N ALA A 165 1.26 14.11 4.37
CA ALA A 165 0.20 13.16 4.02
C ALA A 165 0.55 11.73 4.48
N LYS A 166 1.80 11.28 4.31
CA LYS A 166 2.25 9.95 4.76
C LYS A 166 2.37 9.85 6.29
N ALA A 167 2.75 10.92 6.98
CA ALA A 167 2.75 10.98 8.45
C ALA A 167 1.32 10.93 9.00
N GLY A 168 0.38 11.68 8.41
CA GLY A 168 -1.04 11.58 8.71
C GLY A 168 -1.59 10.16 8.53
N LEU A 169 -1.23 9.53 7.40
CA LEU A 169 -1.61 8.13 7.13
C LEU A 169 -1.02 7.15 8.15
N ALA A 170 0.22 7.35 8.59
CA ALA A 170 0.85 6.51 9.63
C ALA A 170 0.15 6.64 10.99
N MET A 171 -0.31 7.83 11.37
CA MET A 171 -1.12 8.02 12.57
C MET A 171 -2.52 7.42 12.40
N LEU A 172 -3.14 7.59 11.22
CA LEU A 172 -4.45 7.00 10.91
C LEU A 172 -4.45 5.48 11.08
N VAL A 173 -3.38 4.79 10.70
CA VAL A 173 -3.23 3.34 10.93
C VAL A 173 -3.40 3.00 12.41
N LYS A 174 -2.77 3.75 13.32
CA LYS A 174 -2.85 3.52 14.77
C LYS A 174 -4.25 3.78 15.32
N GLU A 175 -4.90 4.87 14.89
CA GLU A 175 -6.26 5.22 15.29
C GLU A 175 -7.27 4.16 14.82
N LEU A 176 -7.17 3.73 13.57
CA LEU A 176 -8.03 2.68 13.03
C LEU A 176 -7.78 1.34 13.74
N ALA A 177 -6.53 0.95 13.95
CA ALA A 177 -6.17 -0.29 14.64
C ALA A 177 -6.75 -0.34 16.05
N LYS A 178 -6.62 0.75 16.81
CA LYS A 178 -7.14 0.89 18.18
C LYS A 178 -8.67 0.79 18.22
N THR A 179 -9.33 1.40 17.24
CA THR A 179 -10.81 1.44 17.17
C THR A 179 -11.39 0.13 16.68
N LEU A 180 -10.78 -0.46 15.64
CA LEU A 180 -11.35 -1.58 14.89
C LEU A 180 -10.95 -2.97 15.42
N GLY A 181 -9.90 -3.06 16.22
CA GLY A 181 -9.39 -4.34 16.72
C GLY A 181 -10.44 -5.18 17.46
N ARG A 182 -11.33 -4.56 18.23
CA ARG A 182 -12.45 -5.25 18.91
C ARG A 182 -13.47 -5.89 17.95
N PHE A 183 -13.45 -5.52 16.68
CA PHE A 183 -14.29 -6.10 15.61
C PHE A 183 -13.52 -7.09 14.74
N SER A 184 -12.35 -7.54 15.18
CA SER A 184 -11.46 -8.45 14.42
C SER A 184 -11.00 -7.86 13.07
N ILE A 185 -10.92 -6.53 12.96
CA ILE A 185 -10.38 -5.84 11.80
C ILE A 185 -9.00 -5.30 12.18
N ARG A 186 -7.96 -5.83 11.53
CA ARG A 186 -6.56 -5.42 11.71
C ARG A 186 -6.20 -4.32 10.73
N VAL A 187 -5.42 -3.34 11.17
CA VAL A 187 -4.94 -2.25 10.30
C VAL A 187 -3.45 -2.06 10.56
N ASN A 188 -2.64 -2.19 9.51
CA ASN A 188 -1.19 -2.04 9.59
C ASN A 188 -0.66 -1.14 8.46
N ALA A 189 0.56 -0.69 8.61
CA ALA A 189 1.29 0.08 7.60
C ALA A 189 2.42 -0.73 6.97
N LEU A 190 2.68 -0.51 5.68
CA LEU A 190 3.92 -0.87 5.02
C LEU A 190 4.65 0.43 4.65
N ALA A 191 5.90 0.57 5.08
CA ALA A 191 6.72 1.76 4.87
C ALA A 191 7.89 1.46 3.93
N PRO A 192 7.73 1.68 2.63
CA PRO A 192 8.78 1.46 1.66
C PRO A 192 9.94 2.46 1.80
N GLY A 193 11.15 2.00 1.49
CA GLY A 193 12.32 2.83 1.27
C GLY A 193 12.40 3.39 -0.16
N ALA A 194 13.60 3.39 -0.74
CA ALA A 194 13.86 3.79 -2.12
C ALA A 194 13.54 2.63 -3.07
N ILE A 195 12.32 2.65 -3.63
CA ILE A 195 11.81 1.61 -4.53
C ILE A 195 11.78 2.16 -5.96
N ALA A 196 12.49 1.50 -6.88
CA ALA A 196 12.48 1.82 -8.31
C ALA A 196 11.18 1.29 -8.94
N ALA A 197 10.08 2.04 -8.78
CA ALA A 197 8.76 1.63 -9.24
C ALA A 197 7.84 2.83 -9.45
N GLY A 198 6.75 2.65 -10.20
CA GLY A 198 5.68 3.66 -10.30
C GLY A 198 6.09 4.95 -11.01
N GLY A 199 7.08 4.90 -11.90
CA GLY A 199 7.61 6.09 -12.59
C GLY A 199 8.62 6.90 -11.76
N PHE A 200 8.92 6.47 -10.53
CA PHE A 200 10.02 7.03 -9.76
C PHE A 200 11.35 6.50 -10.29
N VAL A 201 12.09 7.36 -10.97
CA VAL A 201 13.46 7.08 -11.41
C VAL A 201 14.37 7.51 -10.26
N ALA A 202 14.73 6.55 -9.41
CA ALA A 202 15.72 6.81 -8.37
C ALA A 202 17.10 6.93 -8.99
N ASP A 203 17.90 7.89 -8.50
CA ASP A 203 19.32 7.93 -8.81
C ASP A 203 19.99 6.61 -8.36
N PRO A 204 20.64 5.86 -9.27
CA PRO A 204 21.36 4.64 -8.89
C PRO A 204 22.41 4.88 -7.79
N ALA A 205 22.94 6.10 -7.68
CA ALA A 205 23.89 6.47 -6.62
C ALA A 205 23.28 6.37 -5.20
N LEU A 206 21.95 6.34 -5.06
CA LEU A 206 21.29 6.09 -3.77
C LEU A 206 21.60 4.69 -3.21
N ALA A 207 21.95 3.73 -4.06
CA ALA A 207 22.28 2.38 -3.63
C ALA A 207 23.43 2.33 -2.59
N ARG A 208 24.38 3.29 -2.66
CA ARG A 208 25.50 3.41 -1.70
C ARG A 208 25.05 3.67 -0.25
N TYR A 209 23.86 4.24 -0.06
CA TYR A 209 23.30 4.52 1.27
C TYR A 209 22.40 3.41 1.78
N ILE A 210 22.16 2.38 0.98
CA ILE A 210 21.30 1.26 1.32
C ILE A 210 22.18 0.08 1.74
N PRO A 211 22.13 -0.41 2.99
CA PRO A 211 22.96 -1.52 3.44
C PRO A 211 22.93 -2.76 2.55
N LEU A 212 21.75 -3.09 1.94
CA LEU A 212 21.64 -4.17 0.97
C LEU A 212 22.23 -3.85 -0.41
N GLY A 213 22.85 -2.68 -0.62
CA GLY A 213 23.60 -2.29 -1.82
C GLY A 213 22.77 -2.11 -3.09
N ARG A 214 21.44 -2.06 -3.00
CA ARG A 214 20.55 -1.90 -4.16
C ARG A 214 19.28 -1.13 -3.84
N LEU A 215 18.71 -0.53 -4.85
CA LEU A 215 17.32 -0.05 -4.77
C LEU A 215 16.36 -1.24 -4.63
N GLY A 216 15.27 -1.04 -3.90
CA GLY A 216 14.17 -2.00 -3.88
C GLY A 216 13.40 -2.03 -5.20
N LYS A 217 12.76 -3.16 -5.49
CA LYS A 217 11.79 -3.33 -6.56
C LYS A 217 10.38 -3.39 -5.97
N ALA A 218 9.35 -3.16 -6.78
CA ALA A 218 7.95 -3.28 -6.32
C ALA A 218 7.67 -4.67 -5.76
N GLU A 219 8.23 -5.70 -6.37
CA GLU A 219 8.08 -7.11 -6.00
C GLU A 219 8.71 -7.43 -4.64
N ASP A 220 9.70 -6.67 -4.17
CA ASP A 220 10.29 -6.85 -2.83
C ASP A 220 9.28 -6.54 -1.70
N LEU A 221 8.21 -5.78 -2.00
CA LEU A 221 7.18 -5.41 -1.02
C LEU A 221 6.06 -6.45 -0.90
N ALA A 222 5.80 -7.19 -1.97
CA ALA A 222 4.64 -8.08 -2.04
C ALA A 222 4.66 -9.21 -0.99
N PRO A 223 5.77 -9.91 -0.70
CA PRO A 223 5.80 -10.96 0.32
C PRO A 223 5.42 -10.45 1.71
N MET A 224 5.95 -9.27 2.11
CA MET A 224 5.60 -8.67 3.39
C MET A 224 4.14 -8.22 3.42
N ALA A 225 3.63 -7.66 2.33
CA ALA A 225 2.23 -7.26 2.23
C ALA A 225 1.28 -8.47 2.40
N LEU A 226 1.56 -9.59 1.72
CA LEU A 226 0.79 -10.83 1.88
C LEU A 226 0.85 -11.36 3.32
N ALA A 227 2.04 -11.39 3.92
CA ALA A 227 2.21 -11.83 5.31
C ALA A 227 1.39 -10.97 6.29
N VAL A 228 1.39 -9.65 6.13
CA VAL A 228 0.65 -8.72 7.00
C VAL A 228 -0.86 -8.80 6.77
N LEU A 229 -1.31 -9.00 5.53
CA LEU A 229 -2.74 -9.18 5.23
C LEU A 229 -3.29 -10.49 5.75
N SER A 230 -2.51 -11.57 5.73
CA SER A 230 -2.95 -12.90 6.14
C SER A 230 -3.25 -12.99 7.63
N ASN A 231 -4.47 -13.39 7.99
CA ASN A 231 -4.84 -13.67 9.37
C ASN A 231 -4.13 -14.92 9.92
N ARG A 232 -3.75 -15.84 9.03
CA ARG A 232 -3.02 -17.06 9.40
C ARG A 232 -1.59 -16.75 9.87
N ILE A 233 -0.92 -15.77 9.23
CA ILE A 233 0.48 -15.42 9.51
C ILE A 233 0.56 -14.35 10.61
N SER A 234 -0.25 -13.30 10.50
CA SER A 234 -0.15 -12.11 11.35
C SER A 234 -1.44 -11.77 12.09
N GLY A 235 -2.23 -12.79 12.47
CA GLY A 235 -3.53 -12.61 13.13
C GLY A 235 -3.49 -11.84 14.45
N TYR A 236 -2.32 -11.73 15.10
CA TYR A 236 -2.13 -10.95 16.34
C TYR A 236 -1.36 -9.65 16.13
N VAL A 237 -1.30 -9.15 14.88
CA VAL A 237 -0.57 -7.93 14.52
C VAL A 237 -1.55 -6.86 14.03
N THR A 238 -1.64 -5.74 14.75
CA THR A 238 -2.42 -4.55 14.35
C THR A 238 -1.76 -3.28 14.88
N GLY A 239 -1.87 -2.16 14.16
CA GLY A 239 -1.25 -0.87 14.50
C GLY A 239 0.25 -0.78 14.23
N ALA A 240 0.85 -1.81 13.63
CA ALA A 240 2.27 -1.87 13.34
C ALA A 240 2.62 -1.18 12.01
N ALA A 241 3.86 -0.72 11.91
CA ALA A 241 4.46 -0.25 10.67
C ALA A 241 5.66 -1.15 10.32
N PHE A 242 5.58 -1.80 9.16
CA PHE A 242 6.63 -2.67 8.64
C PHE A 242 7.48 -1.89 7.66
N VAL A 243 8.74 -1.66 8.00
CA VAL A 243 9.71 -1.00 7.14
C VAL A 243 10.30 -2.01 6.18
N VAL A 244 10.27 -1.70 4.86
CA VAL A 244 10.87 -2.53 3.80
C VAL A 244 11.71 -1.60 2.93
N ASP A 245 12.97 -1.43 3.31
CA ASP A 245 13.83 -0.35 2.80
C ASP A 245 15.28 -0.75 2.52
N GLY A 246 15.62 -2.02 2.67
CA GLY A 246 16.99 -2.51 2.53
C GLY A 246 17.97 -1.97 3.59
N GLY A 247 17.46 -1.41 4.68
CA GLY A 247 18.25 -0.78 5.75
C GLY A 247 18.48 0.71 5.55
N LEU A 248 17.85 1.35 4.55
CA LEU A 248 18.04 2.79 4.27
C LEU A 248 17.77 3.69 5.49
N ALA A 249 16.78 3.33 6.34
CA ALA A 249 16.46 4.09 7.55
C ALA A 249 17.55 4.03 8.62
N LEU A 250 18.53 3.13 8.50
CA LEU A 250 19.67 3.01 9.40
C LEU A 250 20.84 3.91 8.99
N ALA A 251 20.74 4.57 7.82
CA ALA A 251 21.79 5.45 7.33
C ALA A 251 22.01 6.61 8.30
N ASN A 252 23.27 6.81 8.68
CA ASN A 252 23.75 7.91 9.50
C ASN A 252 25.08 8.44 8.93
N TRP A 253 25.74 9.35 9.62
CA TRP A 253 27.02 9.94 9.15
C TRP A 253 28.26 9.11 9.49
N PHE A 254 28.10 7.95 10.13
CA PHE A 254 29.23 7.06 10.41
C PHE A 254 29.41 6.09 9.26
N GLU A 255 30.63 6.04 8.72
CA GLU A 255 30.98 5.01 7.76
C GLU A 255 31.04 3.64 8.45
N PRO A 256 30.60 2.57 7.78
CA PRO A 256 30.80 1.21 8.30
C PRO A 256 32.28 0.94 8.51
N PRO A 257 32.67 0.20 9.55
CA PRO A 257 34.10 -0.17 9.73
C PRO A 257 34.59 -0.96 8.52
N ALA A 258 35.78 -0.65 8.07
CA ALA A 258 36.47 -1.47 7.07
C ALA A 258 36.72 -2.86 7.68
N LEU A 259 36.07 -3.87 7.12
CA LEU A 259 36.25 -5.27 7.54
C LEU A 259 37.36 -5.86 6.66
N GLU A 260 38.63 -5.61 7.03
CA GLU A 260 39.78 -6.28 6.43
C GLU A 260 39.84 -7.69 7.04
N ASN A 261 39.66 -8.71 6.22
CA ASN A 261 39.75 -10.14 6.56
C ASN A 261 38.52 -10.79 7.28
N ILE A 262 37.37 -10.76 6.66
CA ILE A 262 36.33 -11.76 6.95
C ILE A 262 36.41 -12.90 5.96
#